data_e243f5a551e04ee621a985f08a3a4453
#
_entry.id   e243f5a551e04ee621a985f08a3a4453
#
_cell.length_a   1.000
_cell.length_b   1.000
_cell.length_c   1.000
_cell.angle_alpha   90.00
_cell.angle_beta   90.00
_cell.angle_gamma   90.00
#
_symmetry.space_group_name_H-M   'P 1'
#
loop_
_entity.id
_entity.type
_entity.pdbx_description
1 polymer ?
#
loop_
_entity_poly.entity_id
_entity_poly.type
_entity_poly.pdbx_seq_one_letter_code
_entity_poly.pdbx_strand_id
1 'polypeptide(L)'
;MAKVIMVQGTMSNAGKSLIVAGLCRIFRQDGYRVAPFKSQNMALNSFITKEGLEMGRAQVMQAEAAGVEPVAAMNPILLKPTTHVGSQVIVNGEVLGNMSARDYFVYKKQLIPEIKKAFRELERDNDIIVIEGAGSPAEINLRENDIVNMGLAELLDAPVLLVGDIDRGGVFAQLLGTLMLLEEPEKERVKGLIINKFRGDKTILDPGVVMLEERGHVPVVGVVPYMELSIDDEDSLSSRFDRREEGLIDIAVIRYPRISNFTDLSVLEQIGQVSVRYVDSVRDLHHPDMIVLPGSKNTMADLKWMRENGLEALIKKKAQDTIVFGICGGYQMLGQTISDPYQVESGGSMKGMGLLPAATELKQEKTRTQVTGTFGEISGALSGLSGKSVRGYEIHMGSTGYGGSIADSENVRQPESRSDEKGYVCRIQNEADGSVKYDGIFSGNVYGTYVHGIFDEGTLAETLVGILAARKGVALDTGQMISYGQFKQMQYDKLADGVRKSMDMEAVYAS
;
A
#
# COMPACT_ATOMS: atom_id res chain seq x y z
N MET A 1 -25.24 -10.14 -16.30
CA MET A 1 -24.27 -9.04 -16.26
C MET A 1 -24.34 -8.41 -14.88
N ALA A 2 -23.20 -8.20 -14.24
CA ALA A 2 -23.13 -7.44 -13.01
C ALA A 2 -23.61 -6.00 -13.25
N LYS A 3 -24.18 -5.37 -12.24
CA LYS A 3 -24.39 -3.92 -12.23
C LYS A 3 -23.04 -3.24 -12.00
N VAL A 4 -22.87 -2.05 -12.54
CA VAL A 4 -21.64 -1.29 -12.43
C VAL A 4 -21.90 0.11 -11.92
N ILE A 5 -20.97 0.64 -11.13
CA ILE A 5 -20.96 2.04 -10.70
C ILE A 5 -19.51 2.51 -10.64
N MET A 6 -19.23 3.71 -11.11
CA MET A 6 -17.88 4.24 -11.16
C MET A 6 -17.74 5.51 -10.30
N VAL A 7 -16.72 5.57 -9.48
CA VAL A 7 -16.37 6.75 -8.69
C VAL A 7 -15.16 7.44 -9.32
N GLN A 8 -15.36 8.66 -9.79
CA GLN A 8 -14.28 9.52 -10.30
C GLN A 8 -14.08 10.71 -9.38
N GLY A 9 -12.94 11.36 -9.43
CA GLY A 9 -12.64 12.51 -8.57
C GLY A 9 -12.21 13.71 -9.35
N THR A 10 -12.49 14.90 -8.82
CA THR A 10 -12.04 16.18 -9.41
C THR A 10 -10.52 16.33 -9.35
N MET A 11 -9.84 15.50 -8.52
CA MET A 11 -8.39 15.52 -8.33
C MET A 11 -7.91 14.23 -7.66
N SER A 12 -6.58 14.02 -7.62
CA SER A 12 -5.98 13.02 -6.73
C SER A 12 -6.30 13.33 -5.27
N ASN A 13 -6.39 12.30 -4.43
CA ASN A 13 -6.73 12.42 -3.00
C ASN A 13 -8.12 13.04 -2.67
N ALA A 14 -9.01 13.16 -3.65
CA ALA A 14 -10.41 13.56 -3.38
C ALA A 14 -11.17 12.55 -2.49
N GLY A 15 -10.61 11.37 -2.26
CA GLY A 15 -11.18 10.30 -1.43
C GLY A 15 -11.90 9.22 -2.21
N LYS A 16 -11.65 9.08 -3.52
CA LYS A 16 -12.24 8.02 -4.37
C LYS A 16 -12.11 6.64 -3.75
N SER A 17 -10.90 6.25 -3.33
CA SER A 17 -10.60 4.91 -2.83
C SER A 17 -11.41 4.57 -1.58
N LEU A 18 -11.61 5.53 -0.66
CA LEU A 18 -12.44 5.35 0.53
C LEU A 18 -13.94 5.27 0.18
N ILE A 19 -14.43 6.12 -0.74
CA ILE A 19 -15.83 6.04 -1.19
C ILE A 19 -16.08 4.68 -1.87
N VAL A 20 -15.18 4.20 -2.73
CA VAL A 20 -15.27 2.86 -3.35
C VAL A 20 -15.29 1.76 -2.28
N ALA A 21 -14.36 1.79 -1.31
CA ALA A 21 -14.34 0.83 -0.22
C ALA A 21 -15.63 0.86 0.63
N GLY A 22 -16.15 2.07 0.92
CA GLY A 22 -17.41 2.26 1.61
C GLY A 22 -18.59 1.67 0.85
N LEU A 23 -18.70 1.93 -0.44
CA LEU A 23 -19.73 1.35 -1.31
C LEU A 23 -19.60 -0.17 -1.42
N CYS A 24 -18.38 -0.70 -1.60
CA CYS A 24 -18.14 -2.15 -1.58
C CYS A 24 -18.65 -2.80 -0.28
N ARG A 25 -18.35 -2.18 0.87
CA ARG A 25 -18.79 -2.67 2.17
C ARG A 25 -20.30 -2.57 2.34
N ILE A 26 -20.92 -1.45 1.91
CA ILE A 26 -22.37 -1.24 1.95
C ILE A 26 -23.09 -2.31 1.12
N PHE A 27 -22.73 -2.48 -0.13
CA PHE A 27 -23.37 -3.47 -1.03
C PHE A 27 -23.21 -4.90 -0.50
N ARG A 28 -22.02 -5.22 0.09
CA ARG A 28 -21.84 -6.51 0.77
C ARG A 28 -22.79 -6.68 1.97
N GLN A 29 -22.94 -5.66 2.82
CA GLN A 29 -23.85 -5.69 3.98
C GLN A 29 -25.31 -5.87 3.53
N ASP A 30 -25.65 -5.34 2.34
CA ASP A 30 -26.98 -5.46 1.75
C ASP A 30 -27.19 -6.81 1.01
N GLY A 31 -26.18 -7.71 1.06
CA GLY A 31 -26.28 -9.10 0.61
C GLY A 31 -25.81 -9.34 -0.83
N TYR A 32 -25.22 -8.36 -1.49
CA TYR A 32 -24.67 -8.53 -2.85
C TYR A 32 -23.25 -9.11 -2.83
N ARG A 33 -22.90 -9.86 -3.87
CA ARG A 33 -21.51 -10.21 -4.19
C ARG A 33 -20.89 -9.03 -4.91
N VAL A 34 -19.82 -8.51 -4.37
CA VAL A 34 -19.23 -7.23 -4.82
C VAL A 34 -17.74 -7.38 -5.08
N ALA A 35 -17.26 -6.81 -6.17
CA ALA A 35 -15.83 -6.66 -6.41
C ALA A 35 -15.48 -5.20 -6.71
N PRO A 36 -14.33 -4.71 -6.21
CA PRO A 36 -13.75 -3.46 -6.69
C PRO A 36 -13.06 -3.67 -8.03
N PHE A 37 -12.92 -2.58 -8.80
CA PHE A 37 -12.16 -2.60 -10.06
C PHE A 37 -11.47 -1.25 -10.27
N LYS A 38 -10.20 -1.26 -10.65
CA LYS A 38 -9.45 -0.09 -11.10
C LYS A 38 -8.57 -0.51 -12.27
N SER A 39 -8.89 -0.05 -13.47
CA SER A 39 -8.21 -0.49 -14.69
C SER A 39 -6.70 -0.27 -14.65
N GLN A 40 -6.28 0.88 -14.11
CA GLN A 40 -4.87 1.22 -13.94
C GLN A 40 -4.65 1.91 -12.60
N ASN A 41 -3.64 1.46 -11.85
CA ASN A 41 -3.16 2.14 -10.66
C ASN A 41 -1.70 2.58 -10.84
N MET A 42 -1.31 3.68 -10.20
CA MET A 42 0.08 4.12 -10.10
C MET A 42 0.44 4.22 -8.62
N ALA A 43 1.14 3.23 -8.10
CA ALA A 43 1.49 3.14 -6.69
C ALA A 43 2.80 2.40 -6.46
N LEU A 44 3.52 2.76 -5.39
CA LEU A 44 4.68 2.02 -4.91
C LEU A 44 4.29 0.88 -3.96
N ASN A 45 3.13 1.02 -3.31
CA ASN A 45 2.58 -0.02 -2.44
C ASN A 45 1.87 -1.07 -3.26
N SER A 46 2.30 -2.30 -3.14
CA SER A 46 1.72 -3.45 -3.82
C SER A 46 1.57 -4.64 -2.88
N PHE A 47 0.82 -5.61 -3.32
CA PHE A 47 0.50 -6.84 -2.62
C PHE A 47 0.64 -8.01 -3.59
N ILE A 48 0.89 -9.20 -3.08
CA ILE A 48 0.94 -10.43 -3.85
C ILE A 48 -0.29 -11.26 -3.54
N THR A 49 -1.05 -11.62 -4.57
CA THR A 49 -2.22 -12.50 -4.45
C THR A 49 -1.80 -13.94 -4.13
N LYS A 50 -2.75 -14.80 -3.81
CA LYS A 50 -2.48 -16.23 -3.56
C LYS A 50 -1.86 -16.94 -4.78
N GLU A 51 -2.16 -16.45 -5.97
CA GLU A 51 -1.61 -16.96 -7.23
C GLU A 51 -0.20 -16.44 -7.53
N GLY A 52 0.40 -15.64 -6.65
CA GLY A 52 1.70 -15.03 -6.87
C GLY A 52 1.69 -13.83 -7.81
N LEU A 53 0.52 -13.22 -8.06
CA LEU A 53 0.35 -12.09 -8.95
C LEU A 53 0.39 -10.77 -8.17
N GLU A 54 0.95 -9.71 -8.77
CA GLU A 54 1.12 -8.40 -8.13
C GLU A 54 -0.03 -7.46 -8.44
N MET A 55 -0.59 -6.78 -7.41
CA MET A 55 -1.62 -5.76 -7.56
C MET A 55 -1.43 -4.59 -6.60
N GLY A 56 -2.11 -3.48 -6.86
CA GLY A 56 -2.06 -2.28 -6.01
C GLY A 56 -2.73 -2.49 -4.64
N ARG A 57 -2.11 -1.96 -3.58
CA ARG A 57 -2.60 -2.10 -2.21
C ARG A 57 -3.98 -1.49 -1.98
N ALA A 58 -4.33 -0.41 -2.68
CA ALA A 58 -5.66 0.19 -2.57
C ALA A 58 -6.79 -0.77 -2.95
N GLN A 59 -6.60 -1.56 -4.02
CA GLN A 59 -7.59 -2.54 -4.45
C GLN A 59 -7.66 -3.76 -3.52
N VAL A 60 -6.56 -4.07 -2.82
CA VAL A 60 -6.57 -5.06 -1.72
C VAL A 60 -7.46 -4.58 -0.58
N MET A 61 -7.29 -3.34 -0.14
CA MET A 61 -8.13 -2.72 0.90
C MET A 61 -9.62 -2.71 0.51
N GLN A 62 -9.93 -2.41 -0.75
CA GLN A 62 -11.29 -2.43 -1.27
C GLN A 62 -11.86 -3.86 -1.35
N ALA A 63 -11.05 -4.85 -1.72
CA ALA A 63 -11.43 -6.27 -1.70
C ALA A 63 -11.70 -6.75 -0.27
N GLU A 64 -10.84 -6.37 0.69
CA GLU A 64 -11.07 -6.65 2.12
C GLU A 64 -12.38 -6.02 2.63
N ALA A 65 -12.70 -4.79 2.22
CA ALA A 65 -13.97 -4.13 2.54
C ALA A 65 -15.16 -4.87 1.91
N ALA A 66 -15.04 -5.30 0.66
CA ALA A 66 -16.03 -6.16 -0.03
C ALA A 66 -16.11 -7.58 0.58
N GLY A 67 -15.10 -7.99 1.36
CA GLY A 67 -14.98 -9.31 1.97
C GLY A 67 -14.72 -10.42 0.98
N VAL A 68 -13.98 -10.11 -0.04
CA VAL A 68 -13.52 -11.06 -1.07
C VAL A 68 -12.02 -11.13 -1.10
N GLU A 69 -11.48 -12.24 -1.58
CA GLU A 69 -10.04 -12.39 -1.79
C GLU A 69 -9.55 -11.42 -2.88
N PRO A 70 -8.43 -10.73 -2.67
CA PRO A 70 -7.82 -9.90 -3.70
C PRO A 70 -7.33 -10.74 -4.87
N VAL A 71 -7.72 -10.37 -6.09
CA VAL A 71 -7.26 -11.00 -7.34
C VAL A 71 -6.74 -9.94 -8.31
N ALA A 72 -5.75 -10.30 -9.13
CA ALA A 72 -5.10 -9.36 -10.05
C ALA A 72 -6.09 -8.72 -11.05
N ALA A 73 -7.19 -9.40 -11.36
CA ALA A 73 -8.26 -8.87 -12.19
C ALA A 73 -8.90 -7.58 -11.65
N MET A 74 -8.82 -7.32 -10.34
CA MET A 74 -9.31 -6.07 -9.72
C MET A 74 -8.43 -4.86 -10.06
N ASN A 75 -7.17 -5.10 -10.47
CA ASN A 75 -6.22 -4.07 -10.87
C ASN A 75 -5.32 -4.60 -12.01
N PRO A 76 -5.86 -4.72 -13.25
CA PRO A 76 -5.12 -5.34 -14.35
C PRO A 76 -3.86 -4.59 -14.78
N ILE A 77 -3.75 -3.29 -14.51
CA ILE A 77 -2.55 -2.52 -14.83
C ILE A 77 -2.05 -1.82 -13.59
N LEU A 78 -0.80 -2.11 -13.20
CA LEU A 78 -0.11 -1.41 -12.12
C LEU A 78 1.17 -0.77 -12.65
N LEU A 79 1.33 0.53 -12.42
CA LEU A 79 2.53 1.29 -12.75
C LEU A 79 3.32 1.57 -11.45
N LYS A 80 4.57 1.16 -11.41
CA LYS A 80 5.48 1.46 -10.29
C LYS A 80 6.54 2.43 -10.76
N PRO A 81 6.50 3.71 -10.36
CA PRO A 81 7.52 4.70 -10.71
C PRO A 81 8.92 4.22 -10.32
N THR A 82 9.83 4.16 -11.27
CA THR A 82 11.25 3.76 -11.08
C THR A 82 12.18 4.97 -11.12
N THR A 83 11.84 5.95 -11.98
CA THR A 83 12.57 7.20 -12.16
C THR A 83 11.57 8.36 -12.26
N HIS A 84 12.05 9.59 -12.43
CA HIS A 84 11.18 10.76 -12.66
C HIS A 84 10.35 10.68 -13.96
N VAL A 85 10.77 9.86 -14.93
CA VAL A 85 10.17 9.80 -16.27
C VAL A 85 9.83 8.37 -16.73
N GLY A 86 9.95 7.37 -15.86
CA GLY A 86 9.71 5.96 -16.21
C GLY A 86 9.08 5.16 -15.09
N SER A 87 8.34 4.13 -15.49
CA SER A 87 7.68 3.20 -14.58
C SER A 87 7.88 1.75 -15.02
N GLN A 88 7.95 0.85 -14.06
CA GLN A 88 7.75 -0.57 -14.32
C GLN A 88 6.25 -0.79 -14.55
N VAL A 89 5.93 -1.37 -15.70
CA VAL A 89 4.56 -1.70 -16.11
C VAL A 89 4.28 -3.15 -15.75
N ILE A 90 3.21 -3.38 -15.00
CA ILE A 90 2.73 -4.69 -14.57
C ILE A 90 1.34 -4.86 -15.17
N VAL A 91 1.11 -5.97 -15.86
CA VAL A 91 -0.16 -6.29 -16.53
C VAL A 91 -0.67 -7.63 -16.02
N ASN A 92 -1.91 -7.67 -15.52
CA ASN A 92 -2.52 -8.86 -14.90
C ASN A 92 -1.60 -9.52 -13.85
N GLY A 93 -0.89 -8.69 -13.07
CA GLY A 93 0.01 -9.14 -12.02
C GLY A 93 1.42 -9.56 -12.48
N GLU A 94 1.71 -9.56 -13.79
CA GLU A 94 3.00 -9.92 -14.35
C GLU A 94 3.77 -8.71 -14.86
N VAL A 95 5.09 -8.70 -14.67
CA VAL A 95 5.96 -7.62 -15.14
C VAL A 95 6.07 -7.65 -16.66
N LEU A 96 5.57 -6.60 -17.33
CA LEU A 96 5.73 -6.44 -18.77
C LEU A 96 7.11 -5.84 -19.13
N GLY A 97 7.59 -4.89 -18.33
CA GLY A 97 8.86 -4.23 -18.53
C GLY A 97 8.89 -2.80 -17.98
N ASN A 98 9.99 -2.10 -18.23
CA ASN A 98 10.10 -0.68 -17.90
C ASN A 98 9.79 0.17 -19.13
N MET A 99 8.99 1.21 -18.97
CA MET A 99 8.62 2.13 -20.03
C MET A 99 8.79 3.58 -19.59
N SER A 100 9.20 4.47 -20.51
CA SER A 100 9.08 5.89 -20.28
C SER A 100 7.61 6.32 -20.28
N ALA A 101 7.28 7.44 -19.65
CA ALA A 101 5.91 7.97 -19.63
C ALA A 101 5.38 8.21 -21.05
N ARG A 102 6.26 8.63 -21.98
CA ARG A 102 5.91 8.87 -23.39
C ARG A 102 5.56 7.56 -24.11
N ASP A 103 6.39 6.53 -23.94
CA ASP A 103 6.17 5.23 -24.59
C ASP A 103 4.92 4.56 -24.05
N TYR A 104 4.73 4.62 -22.74
CA TYR A 104 3.52 4.08 -22.10
C TYR A 104 2.25 4.81 -22.57
N PHE A 105 2.29 6.13 -22.74
CA PHE A 105 1.15 6.90 -23.24
C PHE A 105 0.66 6.42 -24.61
N VAL A 106 1.56 6.00 -25.48
CA VAL A 106 1.22 5.40 -26.79
C VAL A 106 0.77 3.96 -26.62
N TYR A 107 1.44 3.20 -25.77
CA TYR A 107 1.23 1.76 -25.59
C TYR A 107 -0.10 1.42 -24.91
N LYS A 108 -0.56 2.23 -23.97
CA LYS A 108 -1.66 1.89 -23.06
C LYS A 108 -2.98 1.54 -23.75
N LYS A 109 -3.26 2.04 -24.96
CA LYS A 109 -4.43 1.62 -25.77
C LYS A 109 -4.39 0.13 -26.12
N GLN A 110 -3.22 -0.44 -26.27
CA GLN A 110 -3.07 -1.87 -26.58
C GLN A 110 -3.46 -2.76 -25.39
N LEU A 111 -3.60 -2.18 -24.18
CA LEU A 111 -4.01 -2.88 -22.97
C LEU A 111 -5.53 -2.94 -22.78
N ILE A 112 -6.33 -2.29 -23.63
CA ILE A 112 -7.81 -2.34 -23.56
C ILE A 112 -8.36 -3.78 -23.58
N PRO A 113 -7.85 -4.72 -24.39
CA PRO A 113 -8.30 -6.11 -24.34
C PRO A 113 -8.07 -6.78 -22.99
N GLU A 114 -6.93 -6.48 -22.31
CA GLU A 114 -6.59 -6.99 -20.98
C GLU A 114 -7.52 -6.42 -19.90
N ILE A 115 -7.82 -5.12 -20.00
CA ILE A 115 -8.80 -4.46 -19.11
C ILE A 115 -10.18 -5.13 -19.23
N LYS A 116 -10.66 -5.34 -20.49
CA LYS A 116 -11.95 -6.01 -20.74
C LYS A 116 -11.96 -7.45 -20.27
N LYS A 117 -10.86 -8.18 -20.42
CA LYS A 117 -10.72 -9.56 -19.96
C LYS A 117 -10.84 -9.64 -18.44
N ALA A 118 -10.07 -8.82 -17.73
CA ALA A 118 -10.10 -8.75 -16.27
C ALA A 118 -11.48 -8.36 -15.73
N PHE A 119 -12.12 -7.36 -16.35
CA PHE A 119 -13.47 -6.94 -15.98
C PHE A 119 -14.50 -8.07 -16.15
N ARG A 120 -14.48 -8.77 -17.29
CA ARG A 120 -15.40 -9.90 -17.55
C ARG A 120 -15.19 -11.07 -16.59
N GLU A 121 -13.97 -11.27 -16.12
CA GLU A 121 -13.67 -12.27 -15.11
C GLU A 121 -14.40 -11.94 -13.80
N LEU A 122 -14.32 -10.69 -13.34
CA LEU A 122 -15.05 -10.24 -12.15
C LEU A 122 -16.57 -10.24 -12.35
N GLU A 123 -17.04 -9.86 -13.53
CA GLU A 123 -18.46 -9.79 -13.86
C GLU A 123 -19.19 -11.14 -13.73
N ARG A 124 -18.50 -12.26 -13.97
CA ARG A 124 -19.10 -13.60 -13.88
C ARG A 124 -19.51 -13.98 -12.47
N ASP A 125 -18.75 -13.53 -11.49
CA ASP A 125 -18.85 -14.03 -10.11
C ASP A 125 -19.48 -13.02 -9.15
N ASN A 126 -19.73 -11.78 -9.62
CA ASN A 126 -20.24 -10.69 -8.79
C ASN A 126 -21.56 -10.13 -9.33
N ASP A 127 -22.35 -9.58 -8.42
CA ASP A 127 -23.62 -8.92 -8.72
C ASP A 127 -23.41 -7.42 -8.99
N ILE A 128 -22.40 -6.81 -8.34
CA ILE A 128 -22.03 -5.40 -8.45
C ILE A 128 -20.51 -5.27 -8.59
N ILE A 129 -20.05 -4.42 -9.51
CA ILE A 129 -18.66 -4.01 -9.63
C ILE A 129 -18.57 -2.51 -9.35
N VAL A 130 -17.78 -2.13 -8.35
CA VAL A 130 -17.51 -0.73 -8.00
C VAL A 130 -16.16 -0.32 -8.61
N ILE A 131 -16.22 0.60 -9.57
CA ILE A 131 -15.06 1.01 -10.35
C ILE A 131 -14.47 2.28 -9.77
N GLU A 132 -13.14 2.33 -9.63
CA GLU A 132 -12.40 3.53 -9.25
C GLU A 132 -11.69 4.16 -10.44
N GLY A 133 -11.91 5.45 -10.66
CA GLY A 133 -11.14 6.25 -11.61
C GLY A 133 -9.75 6.65 -11.07
N ALA A 134 -8.90 7.20 -11.93
CA ALA A 134 -7.57 7.66 -11.57
C ALA A 134 -7.35 9.14 -11.89
N GLY A 135 -6.79 9.92 -10.95
CA GLY A 135 -6.59 11.36 -11.13
C GLY A 135 -7.93 12.09 -11.30
N SER A 136 -8.09 12.83 -12.40
CA SER A 136 -9.29 13.61 -12.72
C SER A 136 -9.71 13.44 -14.19
N PRO A 137 -11.00 13.34 -14.49
CA PRO A 137 -11.51 13.38 -15.87
C PRO A 137 -11.34 14.77 -16.52
N ALA A 138 -11.03 15.79 -15.73
CA ALA A 138 -10.78 17.15 -16.24
C ALA A 138 -9.41 17.30 -16.96
N GLU A 139 -8.57 16.27 -16.97
CA GLU A 139 -7.31 16.26 -17.70
C GLU A 139 -7.56 16.03 -19.20
N ILE A 140 -8.20 17.00 -19.85
CA ILE A 140 -8.69 16.92 -21.24
C ILE A 140 -7.59 16.67 -22.27
N ASN A 141 -6.34 17.03 -21.97
CA ASN A 141 -5.17 16.72 -22.77
C ASN A 141 -4.82 15.23 -22.84
N LEU A 142 -5.38 14.40 -21.94
CA LEU A 142 -5.18 12.95 -21.88
C LEU A 142 -6.38 12.15 -22.40
N ARG A 143 -7.48 12.83 -22.77
CA ARG A 143 -8.77 12.22 -23.16
C ARG A 143 -8.64 11.18 -24.26
N GLU A 144 -7.90 11.47 -25.33
CA GLU A 144 -7.78 10.59 -26.49
C GLU A 144 -7.33 9.16 -26.14
N ASN A 145 -6.52 9.05 -25.07
CA ASN A 145 -5.96 7.78 -24.60
C ASN A 145 -6.47 7.43 -23.19
N ASP A 146 -7.64 7.91 -22.81
CA ASP A 146 -8.19 7.64 -21.48
C ASP A 146 -8.69 6.18 -21.37
N ILE A 147 -8.08 5.45 -20.45
CA ILE A 147 -8.46 4.08 -20.07
C ILE A 147 -8.84 3.99 -18.59
N VAL A 148 -8.98 5.13 -17.89
CA VAL A 148 -9.08 5.18 -16.44
C VAL A 148 -10.27 5.98 -15.90
N ASN A 149 -10.78 6.96 -16.66
CA ASN A 149 -11.89 7.81 -16.26
C ASN A 149 -13.05 7.71 -17.27
N MET A 150 -13.38 8.76 -18.03
CA MET A 150 -14.54 8.76 -18.92
C MET A 150 -14.41 7.75 -20.07
N GLY A 151 -13.20 7.54 -20.61
CA GLY A 151 -12.97 6.50 -21.59
C GLY A 151 -13.21 5.09 -21.04
N LEU A 152 -12.90 4.84 -19.77
CA LEU A 152 -13.25 3.57 -19.10
C LEU A 152 -14.76 3.49 -18.83
N ALA A 153 -15.39 4.59 -18.39
CA ALA A 153 -16.83 4.66 -18.14
C ALA A 153 -17.63 4.35 -19.41
N GLU A 154 -17.19 4.88 -20.55
CA GLU A 154 -17.79 4.57 -21.87
C GLU A 154 -17.56 3.10 -22.25
N LEU A 155 -16.33 2.58 -22.08
CA LEU A 155 -15.94 1.23 -22.41
C LEU A 155 -16.76 0.15 -21.70
N LEU A 156 -17.18 0.44 -20.45
CA LEU A 156 -17.89 -0.48 -19.55
C LEU A 156 -19.36 -0.08 -19.32
N ASP A 157 -19.83 0.97 -20.03
CA ASP A 157 -21.18 1.55 -19.88
C ASP A 157 -21.52 1.89 -18.42
N ALA A 158 -20.58 2.47 -17.70
CA ALA A 158 -20.69 2.73 -16.27
C ALA A 158 -21.27 4.13 -15.98
N PRO A 159 -22.29 4.25 -15.10
CA PRO A 159 -22.67 5.51 -14.50
C PRO A 159 -21.58 5.99 -13.54
N VAL A 160 -21.45 7.32 -13.43
CA VAL A 160 -20.34 7.97 -12.70
C VAL A 160 -20.87 8.78 -11.53
N LEU A 161 -20.24 8.60 -10.38
CA LEU A 161 -20.32 9.52 -9.23
C LEU A 161 -19.04 10.34 -9.18
N LEU A 162 -19.16 11.68 -9.24
CA LEU A 162 -18.02 12.59 -9.22
C LEU A 162 -17.76 13.13 -7.82
N VAL A 163 -16.59 12.87 -7.26
CA VAL A 163 -16.20 13.25 -5.89
C VAL A 163 -15.31 14.49 -5.89
N GLY A 164 -15.68 15.50 -5.12
CA GLY A 164 -14.86 16.68 -4.83
C GLY A 164 -14.43 16.74 -3.35
N ASP A 165 -13.23 17.24 -3.08
CA ASP A 165 -12.67 17.46 -1.74
C ASP A 165 -12.97 18.88 -1.25
N ILE A 166 -13.77 19.03 -0.18
CA ILE A 166 -14.10 20.35 0.38
C ILE A 166 -13.05 20.84 1.40
N ASP A 167 -12.30 19.93 2.02
CA ASP A 167 -11.35 20.26 3.10
C ASP A 167 -10.22 21.21 2.62
N ARG A 168 -9.87 21.13 1.34
CA ARG A 168 -8.86 22.00 0.71
C ARG A 168 -9.41 23.30 0.15
N GLY A 169 -10.73 23.51 0.19
CA GLY A 169 -11.41 24.63 -0.41
C GLY A 169 -11.62 24.52 -1.92
N GLY A 170 -12.52 25.34 -2.46
CA GLY A 170 -12.76 25.43 -3.91
C GLY A 170 -13.58 24.27 -4.52
N VAL A 171 -14.24 23.44 -3.72
CA VAL A 171 -14.96 22.23 -4.19
C VAL A 171 -16.03 22.55 -5.24
N PHE A 172 -16.75 23.68 -5.11
CA PHE A 172 -17.75 24.10 -6.10
C PHE A 172 -17.11 24.35 -7.48
N ALA A 173 -15.99 25.08 -7.50
CA ALA A 173 -15.25 25.33 -8.74
C ALA A 173 -14.69 24.04 -9.33
N GLN A 174 -14.20 23.12 -8.51
CA GLN A 174 -13.67 21.83 -8.96
C GLN A 174 -14.77 20.97 -9.60
N LEU A 175 -15.93 20.82 -8.94
CA LEU A 175 -17.04 20.03 -9.45
C LEU A 175 -17.63 20.65 -10.73
N LEU A 176 -18.00 21.94 -10.71
CA LEU A 176 -18.54 22.63 -11.88
C LEU A 176 -17.53 22.71 -13.03
N GLY A 177 -16.27 23.04 -12.73
CA GLY A 177 -15.22 23.10 -13.73
C GLY A 177 -14.96 21.73 -14.39
N THR A 178 -15.00 20.65 -13.61
CA THR A 178 -14.88 19.29 -14.17
C THR A 178 -16.05 19.01 -15.11
N LEU A 179 -17.30 19.27 -14.70
CA LEU A 179 -18.48 19.09 -15.55
C LEU A 179 -18.42 19.93 -16.84
N MET A 180 -17.93 21.17 -16.75
CA MET A 180 -17.78 22.06 -17.91
C MET A 180 -16.76 21.55 -18.94
N LEU A 181 -15.74 20.80 -18.49
CA LEU A 181 -14.69 20.28 -19.36
C LEU A 181 -15.06 18.94 -20.01
N LEU A 182 -16.11 18.27 -19.53
CA LEU A 182 -16.61 17.02 -20.13
C LEU A 182 -17.42 17.31 -21.39
N GLU A 183 -17.37 16.38 -22.36
CA GLU A 183 -18.28 16.38 -23.50
C GLU A 183 -19.69 15.94 -23.07
N GLU A 184 -20.71 16.30 -23.87
CA GLU A 184 -22.12 16.00 -23.51
C GLU A 184 -22.36 14.50 -23.20
N PRO A 185 -21.86 13.52 -24.01
CA PRO A 185 -22.05 12.09 -23.70
C PRO A 185 -21.36 11.67 -22.39
N GLU A 186 -20.26 12.32 -22.03
CA GLU A 186 -19.54 12.08 -20.77
C GLU A 186 -20.32 12.67 -19.57
N LYS A 187 -20.90 13.87 -19.73
CA LYS A 187 -21.75 14.50 -18.70
C LYS A 187 -22.98 13.68 -18.38
N GLU A 188 -23.62 13.12 -19.42
CA GLU A 188 -24.80 12.28 -19.26
C GLU A 188 -24.54 11.03 -18.42
N ARG A 189 -23.27 10.56 -18.35
CA ARG A 189 -22.87 9.46 -17.47
C ARG A 189 -22.73 9.89 -16.00
N VAL A 190 -22.55 11.18 -15.72
CA VAL A 190 -22.44 11.66 -14.33
C VAL A 190 -23.83 11.72 -13.70
N LYS A 191 -24.11 10.75 -12.80
CA LYS A 191 -25.42 10.60 -12.14
C LYS A 191 -25.51 11.26 -10.79
N GLY A 192 -24.35 11.62 -10.20
CA GLY A 192 -24.34 12.30 -8.90
C GLY A 192 -23.01 12.95 -8.57
N LEU A 193 -23.07 13.98 -7.75
CA LEU A 193 -21.93 14.67 -7.17
C LEU A 193 -21.81 14.29 -5.70
N ILE A 194 -20.57 14.11 -5.22
CA ILE A 194 -20.28 13.84 -3.82
C ILE A 194 -19.33 14.92 -3.32
N ILE A 195 -19.72 15.62 -2.28
CA ILE A 195 -18.86 16.54 -1.53
C ILE A 195 -18.25 15.73 -0.38
N ASN A 196 -16.96 15.48 -0.43
CA ASN A 196 -16.26 14.63 0.52
C ASN A 196 -15.39 15.43 1.49
N LYS A 197 -15.06 14.81 2.63
CA LYS A 197 -14.25 15.37 3.72
C LYS A 197 -14.84 16.64 4.35
N PHE A 198 -16.16 16.70 4.43
CA PHE A 198 -16.85 17.83 5.04
C PHE A 198 -16.58 17.92 6.54
N ARG A 199 -16.30 19.14 6.99
CA ARG A 199 -16.17 19.49 8.43
C ARG A 199 -17.10 20.64 8.77
N GLY A 200 -17.78 20.56 9.88
CA GLY A 200 -18.63 21.62 10.37
C GLY A 200 -20.13 21.34 10.28
N ASP A 201 -20.93 22.39 10.26
CA ASP A 201 -22.39 22.31 10.24
C ASP A 201 -22.92 22.25 8.80
N LYS A 202 -23.54 21.11 8.45
CA LYS A 202 -24.08 20.85 7.11
C LYS A 202 -25.16 21.88 6.71
N THR A 203 -25.93 22.42 7.65
CA THR A 203 -26.99 23.41 7.36
C THR A 203 -26.45 24.69 6.73
N ILE A 204 -25.19 25.04 7.02
CA ILE A 204 -24.51 26.18 6.38
C ILE A 204 -24.14 25.87 4.91
N LEU A 205 -23.88 24.60 4.61
CA LEU A 205 -23.54 24.15 3.27
C LEU A 205 -24.78 23.94 2.38
N ASP A 206 -25.94 23.60 2.95
CA ASP A 206 -27.15 23.23 2.21
C ASP A 206 -27.56 24.24 1.13
N PRO A 207 -27.55 25.58 1.34
CA PRO A 207 -27.82 26.53 0.26
C PRO A 207 -26.82 26.44 -0.90
N GLY A 208 -25.55 26.13 -0.58
CA GLY A 208 -24.51 25.92 -1.58
C GLY A 208 -24.71 24.65 -2.40
N VAL A 209 -25.24 23.57 -1.78
CA VAL A 209 -25.61 22.33 -2.47
C VAL A 209 -26.66 22.63 -3.54
N VAL A 210 -27.73 23.37 -3.19
CA VAL A 210 -28.77 23.80 -4.15
C VAL A 210 -28.17 24.60 -5.31
N MET A 211 -27.29 25.57 -5.01
CA MET A 211 -26.63 26.37 -6.06
C MET A 211 -25.74 25.50 -6.97
N LEU A 212 -25.12 24.44 -6.43
CA LEU A 212 -24.29 23.52 -7.20
C LEU A 212 -25.15 22.69 -8.17
N GLU A 213 -26.26 22.14 -7.69
CA GLU A 213 -27.22 21.38 -8.49
C GLU A 213 -27.84 22.23 -9.61
N GLU A 214 -28.29 23.47 -9.30
CA GLU A 214 -28.83 24.40 -10.28
C GLU A 214 -27.85 24.74 -11.40
N ARG A 215 -26.55 24.85 -11.10
CA ARG A 215 -25.52 25.22 -12.08
C ARG A 215 -24.95 24.02 -12.81
N GLY A 216 -24.83 22.88 -12.12
CA GLY A 216 -24.23 21.66 -12.67
C GLY A 216 -25.24 20.76 -13.38
N HIS A 217 -26.54 20.95 -13.14
CA HIS A 217 -27.63 20.08 -13.63
C HIS A 217 -27.44 18.60 -13.28
N VAL A 218 -26.72 18.32 -12.17
CA VAL A 218 -26.45 16.98 -11.63
C VAL A 218 -26.74 17.02 -10.12
N PRO A 219 -27.50 16.05 -9.58
CA PRO A 219 -27.84 16.05 -8.16
C PRO A 219 -26.60 15.80 -7.27
N VAL A 220 -26.59 16.40 -6.08
CA VAL A 220 -25.62 16.08 -5.04
C VAL A 220 -26.14 14.91 -4.22
N VAL A 221 -25.63 13.73 -4.48
CA VAL A 221 -26.07 12.49 -3.85
C VAL A 221 -25.39 12.21 -2.50
N GLY A 222 -24.47 13.09 -2.07
CA GLY A 222 -23.84 12.92 -0.76
C GLY A 222 -22.97 14.09 -0.33
N VAL A 223 -23.03 14.37 0.98
CA VAL A 223 -22.07 15.22 1.69
C VAL A 223 -21.44 14.38 2.78
N VAL A 224 -20.28 13.78 2.44
CA VAL A 224 -19.60 12.81 3.31
C VAL A 224 -18.67 13.53 4.28
N PRO A 225 -18.83 13.33 5.59
CA PRO A 225 -17.99 13.99 6.58
C PRO A 225 -16.55 13.50 6.51
N TYR A 226 -15.64 14.33 7.01
CA TYR A 226 -14.29 13.87 7.30
C TYR A 226 -14.35 12.78 8.38
N MET A 227 -13.79 11.63 8.09
CA MET A 227 -13.76 10.50 9.00
C MET A 227 -12.32 10.18 9.37
N GLU A 228 -12.06 10.10 10.67
CA GLU A 228 -10.81 9.55 11.17
C GLU A 228 -10.88 8.02 11.09
N LEU A 229 -10.18 7.47 10.14
CA LEU A 229 -10.12 6.04 9.84
C LEU A 229 -8.67 5.59 9.85
N SER A 230 -8.45 4.44 10.45
CA SER A 230 -7.15 3.75 10.40
C SER A 230 -7.23 2.62 9.37
N ILE A 231 -7.25 3.01 8.11
CA ILE A 231 -7.31 2.11 6.94
C ILE A 231 -6.03 2.32 6.14
N ASP A 232 -5.56 1.27 5.46
CA ASP A 232 -4.34 1.33 4.64
C ASP A 232 -4.45 2.44 3.57
N ASP A 233 -3.44 3.30 3.53
CA ASP A 233 -3.35 4.37 2.54
C ASP A 233 -2.81 3.85 1.21
N GLU A 234 -3.33 4.41 0.12
CA GLU A 234 -2.91 4.07 -1.23
C GLU A 234 -1.52 4.63 -1.56
N ASP A 235 -1.23 5.87 -1.13
CA ASP A 235 -0.14 6.68 -1.67
C ASP A 235 0.85 7.13 -0.60
N SER A 236 2.10 7.30 -1.03
CA SER A 236 3.19 7.94 -0.28
C SER A 236 2.94 9.44 0.02
N LEU A 237 1.82 10.02 -0.43
CA LEU A 237 1.35 11.37 -0.10
C LEU A 237 0.39 11.43 1.09
N SER A 238 0.25 10.34 1.83
CA SER A 238 -0.61 10.24 3.00
C SER A 238 -0.22 11.22 4.11
N SER A 239 -1.23 11.76 4.81
CA SER A 239 -1.04 12.56 6.03
C SER A 239 -0.38 11.78 7.19
N ARG A 240 -0.30 10.47 7.09
CA ARG A 240 0.45 9.58 8.00
C ARG A 240 1.90 10.03 8.15
N PHE A 241 2.52 10.51 7.06
CA PHE A 241 3.91 10.99 7.07
C PHE A 241 4.12 12.31 7.81
N ASP A 242 3.04 13.00 8.19
CA ASP A 242 3.12 14.26 8.92
C ASP A 242 3.10 14.08 10.45
N ARG A 243 2.88 12.86 10.94
CA ARG A 243 2.89 12.53 12.37
C ARG A 243 4.31 12.66 12.93
N ARG A 244 4.48 13.54 13.91
CA ARG A 244 5.79 13.83 14.55
C ARG A 244 5.78 13.66 16.06
N GLU A 245 4.64 13.39 16.66
CA GLU A 245 4.50 13.25 18.11
C GLU A 245 5.06 11.89 18.54
N GLU A 246 5.89 11.90 19.59
CA GLU A 246 6.44 10.71 20.21
C GLU A 246 5.43 10.14 21.21
N GLY A 247 5.12 8.84 21.08
CA GLY A 247 4.36 8.08 22.05
C GLY A 247 5.22 7.55 23.20
N LEU A 248 4.60 6.78 24.08
CA LEU A 248 5.32 6.10 25.15
C LEU A 248 6.35 5.11 24.58
N ILE A 249 6.01 4.44 23.49
CA ILE A 249 6.93 3.67 22.64
C ILE A 249 7.04 4.38 21.29
N ASP A 250 8.26 4.71 20.90
CA ASP A 250 8.56 5.46 19.69
C ASP A 250 9.27 4.59 18.64
N ILE A 251 8.63 4.42 17.49
CA ILE A 251 9.17 3.69 16.34
C ILE A 251 9.44 4.68 15.20
N ALA A 252 10.71 4.86 14.85
CA ALA A 252 11.12 5.73 13.75
C ALA A 252 11.29 4.92 12.48
N VAL A 253 10.50 5.24 11.46
CA VAL A 253 10.56 4.64 10.12
C VAL A 253 11.28 5.58 9.18
N ILE A 254 12.30 5.09 8.49
CA ILE A 254 13.05 5.93 7.56
C ILE A 254 12.24 6.13 6.28
N ARG A 255 11.90 7.41 6.00
CA ARG A 255 11.15 7.81 4.82
C ARG A 255 12.09 8.11 3.66
N TYR A 256 12.40 7.10 2.86
CA TYR A 256 13.16 7.30 1.63
C TYR A 256 12.32 8.03 0.56
N PRO A 257 12.98 8.63 -0.44
CA PRO A 257 12.28 9.19 -1.61
C PRO A 257 11.43 8.17 -2.38
N ARG A 258 11.82 6.88 -2.34
CA ARG A 258 11.11 5.77 -3.01
C ARG A 258 10.67 4.69 -2.04
N ILE A 259 10.22 5.12 -0.85
CA ILE A 259 9.63 4.20 0.14
C ILE A 259 8.51 3.38 -0.50
N SER A 260 8.48 2.08 -0.22
CA SER A 260 7.45 1.16 -0.70
C SER A 260 6.96 0.25 0.43
N ASN A 261 5.73 -0.22 0.32
CA ASN A 261 5.11 -1.16 1.26
C ASN A 261 5.18 -0.70 2.74
N PHE A 262 5.06 0.61 2.96
CA PHE A 262 5.07 1.19 4.31
C PHE A 262 3.86 0.75 5.16
N THR A 263 2.86 0.13 4.55
CA THR A 263 1.72 -0.48 5.25
C THR A 263 2.10 -1.66 6.15
N ASP A 264 3.31 -2.22 6.01
CA ASP A 264 3.85 -3.25 6.91
C ASP A 264 3.84 -2.82 8.39
N LEU A 265 3.75 -1.52 8.66
CA LEU A 265 3.78 -0.97 10.00
C LEU A 265 2.42 -0.50 10.50
N SER A 266 1.37 -0.63 9.67
CA SER A 266 0.01 -0.20 10.02
C SER A 266 -0.52 -0.90 11.27
N VAL A 267 -0.15 -2.16 11.49
CA VAL A 267 -0.53 -2.91 12.68
C VAL A 267 0.01 -2.29 13.97
N LEU A 268 1.22 -1.74 13.95
CA LEU A 268 1.85 -1.09 15.12
C LEU A 268 1.20 0.26 15.46
N GLU A 269 0.69 0.96 14.44
CA GLU A 269 -0.02 2.24 14.63
C GLU A 269 -1.36 2.09 15.36
N GLN A 270 -1.90 0.85 15.44
CA GLN A 270 -3.17 0.57 16.12
C GLN A 270 -3.01 0.35 17.62
N ILE A 271 -1.79 0.14 18.08
CA ILE A 271 -1.52 -0.11 19.50
C ILE A 271 -1.44 1.23 20.22
N GLY A 272 -2.34 1.45 21.16
CA GLY A 272 -2.34 2.67 21.98
C GLY A 272 -0.98 2.91 22.63
N GLN A 273 -0.59 4.18 22.76
CA GLN A 273 0.69 4.60 23.34
C GLN A 273 1.94 4.31 22.47
N VAL A 274 1.77 3.73 21.27
CA VAL A 274 2.83 3.56 20.27
C VAL A 274 2.74 4.68 19.24
N SER A 275 3.86 5.33 18.96
CA SER A 275 4.01 6.24 17.82
C SER A 275 4.82 5.56 16.73
N VAL A 276 4.34 5.62 15.50
CA VAL A 276 5.10 5.29 14.30
C VAL A 276 5.32 6.59 13.55
N ARG A 277 6.57 7.07 13.56
CA ARG A 277 6.96 8.34 12.94
C ARG A 277 7.80 8.11 11.70
N TYR A 278 7.49 8.82 10.64
CA TYR A 278 8.25 8.76 9.39
C TYR A 278 9.31 9.87 9.38
N VAL A 279 10.58 9.47 9.27
CA VAL A 279 11.75 10.32 9.46
C VAL A 279 12.55 10.42 8.18
N ASP A 280 12.79 11.62 7.68
CA ASP A 280 13.59 11.91 6.50
C ASP A 280 14.81 12.79 6.77
N SER A 281 15.03 13.19 8.02
CA SER A 281 16.15 14.01 8.43
C SER A 281 16.82 13.51 9.71
N VAL A 282 18.11 13.82 9.87
CA VAL A 282 18.88 13.52 11.09
C VAL A 282 18.25 14.15 12.32
N ARG A 283 17.66 15.35 12.18
CA ARG A 283 17.05 16.10 13.28
C ARG A 283 15.83 15.40 13.86
N ASP A 284 15.05 14.76 13.00
CA ASP A 284 13.77 14.15 13.38
C ASP A 284 13.93 12.71 13.90
N LEU A 285 15.13 12.11 13.82
CA LEU A 285 15.35 10.74 14.31
C LEU A 285 15.27 10.61 15.83
N HIS A 286 15.68 11.62 16.58
CA HIS A 286 15.63 11.66 18.03
C HIS A 286 16.21 10.39 18.73
N HIS A 287 15.46 9.81 19.71
CA HIS A 287 15.84 8.63 20.49
C HIS A 287 14.76 7.54 20.42
N PRO A 288 14.49 6.95 19.26
CA PRO A 288 13.45 5.95 19.14
C PRO A 288 13.81 4.65 19.87
N ASP A 289 12.79 3.91 20.28
CA ASP A 289 12.92 2.59 20.86
C ASP A 289 13.27 1.54 19.79
N MET A 290 12.84 1.80 18.53
CA MET A 290 13.15 0.99 17.35
C MET A 290 13.28 1.87 16.11
N ILE A 291 14.22 1.54 15.22
CA ILE A 291 14.37 2.13 13.88
C ILE A 291 13.99 1.09 12.85
N VAL A 292 13.09 1.46 11.93
CA VAL A 292 12.71 0.59 10.81
C VAL A 292 13.23 1.17 9.51
N LEU A 293 13.91 0.33 8.74
CA LEU A 293 14.26 0.57 7.35
C LEU A 293 13.24 -0.19 6.48
N PRO A 294 12.24 0.48 5.91
CA PRO A 294 11.17 -0.18 5.15
C PRO A 294 11.61 -0.60 3.76
N GLY A 295 10.69 -1.12 2.95
CA GLY A 295 10.91 -1.41 1.54
C GLY A 295 11.26 -0.16 0.73
N SER A 296 12.01 -0.37 -0.34
CA SER A 296 12.39 0.67 -1.31
C SER A 296 12.21 0.17 -2.73
N LYS A 297 11.74 1.03 -3.63
CA LYS A 297 11.68 0.73 -5.08
C LYS A 297 13.02 0.87 -5.77
N ASN A 298 13.96 1.60 -5.18
CA ASN A 298 15.35 1.69 -5.66
C ASN A 298 16.28 1.73 -4.46
N THR A 299 16.68 0.56 -4.01
CA THR A 299 17.47 0.33 -2.81
C THR A 299 18.81 1.07 -2.83
N MET A 300 19.51 1.01 -3.97
CA MET A 300 20.82 1.66 -4.10
C MET A 300 20.70 3.20 -4.07
N ALA A 301 19.72 3.77 -4.77
CA ALA A 301 19.53 5.21 -4.79
C ALA A 301 19.07 5.76 -3.42
N ASP A 302 18.20 5.04 -2.72
CA ASP A 302 17.71 5.44 -1.42
C ASP A 302 18.78 5.27 -0.32
N LEU A 303 19.63 4.24 -0.40
CA LEU A 303 20.80 4.13 0.49
C LEU A 303 21.79 5.27 0.24
N LYS A 304 22.03 5.64 -1.01
CA LYS A 304 22.88 6.79 -1.37
C LYS A 304 22.32 8.08 -0.77
N TRP A 305 21.02 8.33 -0.93
CA TRP A 305 20.33 9.47 -0.35
C TRP A 305 20.48 9.52 1.18
N MET A 306 20.27 8.38 1.86
CA MET A 306 20.40 8.27 3.32
C MET A 306 21.85 8.51 3.79
N ARG A 307 22.83 8.15 2.98
CA ARG A 307 24.26 8.42 3.21
C ARG A 307 24.59 9.91 3.09
N GLU A 308 24.07 10.55 2.04
CA GLU A 308 24.31 11.96 1.72
C GLU A 308 23.67 12.91 2.75
N ASN A 309 22.53 12.56 3.33
CA ASN A 309 21.88 13.36 4.36
C ASN A 309 22.32 13.04 5.80
N GLY A 310 23.22 12.07 5.98
CA GLY A 310 23.82 11.71 7.28
C GLY A 310 23.00 10.72 8.11
N LEU A 311 21.81 10.29 7.68
CA LEU A 311 20.98 9.32 8.40
C LEU A 311 21.69 7.98 8.55
N GLU A 312 22.38 7.47 7.52
CA GLU A 312 23.15 6.23 7.61
C GLU A 312 24.12 6.23 8.78
N ALA A 313 24.93 7.28 8.92
CA ALA A 313 25.92 7.37 9.98
C ALA A 313 25.28 7.40 11.37
N LEU A 314 24.16 8.12 11.52
CA LEU A 314 23.43 8.20 12.79
C LEU A 314 22.77 6.86 13.15
N ILE A 315 22.15 6.18 12.18
CA ILE A 315 21.54 4.85 12.40
C ILE A 315 22.61 3.83 12.81
N LYS A 316 23.77 3.82 12.14
CA LYS A 316 24.90 2.94 12.49
C LYS A 316 25.36 3.18 13.92
N LYS A 317 25.42 4.43 14.36
CA LYS A 317 25.77 4.77 15.75
C LYS A 317 24.70 4.27 16.72
N LYS A 318 23.41 4.46 16.41
CA LYS A 318 22.29 4.05 17.27
C LYS A 318 22.09 2.53 17.33
N ALA A 319 22.47 1.78 16.31
CA ALA A 319 22.35 0.32 16.25
C ALA A 319 23.09 -0.42 17.39
N GLN A 320 24.00 0.26 18.10
CA GLN A 320 24.66 -0.29 19.30
C GLN A 320 23.67 -0.53 20.44
N ASP A 321 22.71 0.36 20.62
CA ASP A 321 21.78 0.35 21.75
C ASP A 321 20.31 0.26 21.33
N THR A 322 19.97 0.69 20.11
CA THR A 322 18.61 0.70 19.55
C THR A 322 18.41 -0.47 18.61
N ILE A 323 17.19 -1.06 18.60
CA ILE A 323 16.82 -2.09 17.65
C ILE A 323 16.70 -1.46 16.25
N VAL A 324 17.34 -2.07 15.27
CA VAL A 324 17.21 -1.71 13.85
C VAL A 324 16.60 -2.89 13.08
N PHE A 325 15.50 -2.66 12.40
CA PHE A 325 14.79 -3.69 11.64
C PHE A 325 14.65 -3.29 10.17
N GLY A 326 15.19 -4.09 9.27
CA GLY A 326 15.10 -3.87 7.82
C GLY A 326 14.08 -4.80 7.17
N ILE A 327 13.22 -4.25 6.31
CA ILE A 327 12.25 -5.01 5.52
C ILE A 327 12.59 -4.84 4.05
N CYS A 328 12.75 -5.94 3.31
CA CYS A 328 12.98 -5.98 1.86
C CYS A 328 14.18 -5.09 1.44
N GLY A 329 13.94 -3.94 0.79
CA GLY A 329 15.01 -3.00 0.45
C GLY A 329 15.81 -2.52 1.67
N GLY A 330 15.14 -2.27 2.79
CA GLY A 330 15.79 -1.92 4.06
C GLY A 330 16.70 -3.03 4.58
N TYR A 331 16.29 -4.30 4.45
CA TYR A 331 17.14 -5.44 4.78
C TYR A 331 18.40 -5.50 3.89
N GLN A 332 18.23 -5.29 2.58
CA GLN A 332 19.36 -5.25 1.64
C GLN A 332 20.36 -4.14 2.00
N MET A 333 19.86 -2.95 2.41
CA MET A 333 20.72 -1.83 2.82
C MET A 333 21.58 -2.14 4.04
N LEU A 334 21.09 -2.95 4.98
CA LEU A 334 21.80 -3.31 6.21
C LEU A 334 23.01 -4.19 5.97
N GLY A 335 23.13 -4.88 4.83
CA GLY A 335 24.20 -5.77 4.45
C GLY A 335 25.54 -5.06 4.22
N GLN A 336 26.55 -5.84 3.81
CA GLN A 336 27.91 -5.35 3.49
C GLN A 336 28.00 -4.76 2.09
N THR A 337 27.32 -5.40 1.11
CA THR A 337 27.35 -5.00 -0.30
C THR A 337 26.00 -5.20 -0.96
N ILE A 338 25.69 -4.33 -1.94
CA ILE A 338 24.59 -4.49 -2.86
C ILE A 338 25.18 -4.43 -4.27
N SER A 339 24.90 -5.44 -5.09
CA SER A 339 25.36 -5.57 -6.47
C SER A 339 24.17 -5.62 -7.41
N ASP A 340 24.25 -4.86 -8.49
CA ASP A 340 23.22 -4.81 -9.55
C ASP A 340 23.86 -5.01 -10.94
N PRO A 341 24.33 -6.25 -11.22
CA PRO A 341 25.01 -6.54 -12.48
C PRO A 341 24.07 -6.47 -13.69
N TYR A 342 22.78 -6.58 -13.47
CA TYR A 342 21.75 -6.60 -14.53
C TYR A 342 21.06 -5.26 -14.76
N GLN A 343 21.47 -4.19 -14.05
CA GLN A 343 20.87 -2.85 -14.13
C GLN A 343 19.35 -2.86 -13.84
N VAL A 344 18.96 -3.64 -12.85
CA VAL A 344 17.56 -3.74 -12.39
C VAL A 344 17.11 -2.44 -11.74
N GLU A 345 18.03 -1.77 -11.03
CA GLU A 345 17.82 -0.45 -10.40
C GLU A 345 18.79 0.57 -10.99
N SER A 346 19.91 0.79 -10.31
CA SER A 346 20.90 1.82 -10.67
C SER A 346 22.13 1.28 -11.41
N GLY A 347 22.29 -0.03 -11.42
CA GLY A 347 23.46 -0.72 -11.96
C GLY A 347 24.71 -0.60 -11.06
N GLY A 348 25.69 -1.48 -11.30
CA GLY A 348 26.97 -1.47 -10.60
C GLY A 348 26.92 -2.13 -9.21
N SER A 349 27.77 -1.66 -8.30
CA SER A 349 27.86 -2.20 -6.94
C SER A 349 28.17 -1.06 -5.95
N MET A 350 27.65 -1.19 -4.74
CA MET A 350 27.92 -0.26 -3.65
C MET A 350 28.06 -0.96 -2.31
N LYS A 351 28.78 -0.33 -1.38
CA LYS A 351 28.83 -0.79 0.01
C LYS A 351 27.50 -0.55 0.68
N GLY A 352 26.97 -1.53 1.37
CA GLY A 352 25.84 -1.40 2.27
C GLY A 352 26.24 -0.71 3.58
N MET A 353 25.36 -0.76 4.56
CA MET A 353 25.59 -0.19 5.90
C MET A 353 26.58 -1.01 6.71
N GLY A 354 26.78 -2.29 6.39
CA GLY A 354 27.71 -3.19 7.08
C GLY A 354 27.28 -3.57 8.50
N LEU A 355 25.98 -3.52 8.78
CA LEU A 355 25.39 -3.88 10.08
C LEU A 355 25.02 -5.36 10.17
N LEU A 356 24.79 -6.00 9.02
CA LEU A 356 24.54 -7.43 8.90
C LEU A 356 25.64 -8.11 8.08
N PRO A 357 26.03 -9.37 8.41
CA PRO A 357 26.99 -10.17 7.63
C PRO A 357 26.31 -10.75 6.38
N ALA A 358 25.80 -9.89 5.52
CA ALA A 358 25.00 -10.22 4.36
C ALA A 358 25.48 -9.49 3.11
N ALA A 359 25.37 -10.15 1.94
CA ALA A 359 25.59 -9.52 0.64
C ALA A 359 24.36 -9.76 -0.24
N THR A 360 23.95 -8.73 -0.97
CA THR A 360 22.77 -8.79 -1.86
C THR A 360 23.19 -8.62 -3.32
N GLU A 361 22.65 -9.45 -4.19
CA GLU A 361 22.69 -9.28 -5.65
C GLU A 361 21.27 -9.10 -6.18
N LEU A 362 21.04 -8.03 -6.94
CA LEU A 362 19.78 -7.83 -7.63
C LEU A 362 19.71 -8.73 -8.86
N LYS A 363 18.64 -9.50 -8.99
CA LYS A 363 18.37 -10.47 -10.06
C LYS A 363 17.32 -9.89 -11.03
N GLN A 364 17.29 -10.44 -12.25
CA GLN A 364 16.26 -10.10 -13.23
C GLN A 364 14.90 -10.73 -12.88
N GLU A 365 14.92 -11.86 -12.24
CA GLU A 365 13.72 -12.55 -11.78
C GLU A 365 13.23 -11.95 -10.47
N LYS A 366 11.91 -11.77 -10.40
CA LYS A 366 11.22 -11.20 -9.24
C LYS A 366 10.59 -12.30 -8.40
N THR A 367 10.98 -12.40 -7.14
CA THR A 367 10.30 -13.27 -6.16
C THR A 367 8.96 -12.61 -5.81
N ARG A 368 7.86 -13.38 -5.94
CA ARG A 368 6.49 -12.96 -5.59
C ARG A 368 5.76 -14.17 -5.04
N THR A 369 5.49 -14.19 -3.75
CA THR A 369 4.80 -15.31 -3.12
C THR A 369 4.19 -14.93 -1.79
N GLN A 370 3.06 -15.55 -1.45
CA GLN A 370 2.55 -15.60 -0.09
C GLN A 370 3.37 -16.61 0.72
N VAL A 371 3.64 -16.28 1.97
CA VAL A 371 4.44 -17.14 2.86
C VAL A 371 3.79 -17.30 4.23
N THR A 372 3.93 -18.49 4.79
CA THR A 372 3.63 -18.78 6.18
C THR A 372 4.86 -19.42 6.83
N GLY A 373 4.99 -19.31 8.15
CA GLY A 373 6.13 -19.88 8.83
C GLY A 373 6.20 -19.54 10.30
N THR A 374 7.41 -19.54 10.82
CA THR A 374 7.70 -19.19 12.22
C THR A 374 8.98 -18.38 12.33
N PHE A 375 9.05 -17.51 13.32
CA PHE A 375 10.34 -16.95 13.74
C PHE A 375 11.28 -18.07 14.17
N GLY A 376 12.54 -17.99 13.72
CA GLY A 376 13.61 -18.89 14.12
C GLY A 376 14.04 -18.69 15.60
N GLU A 377 15.13 -19.34 16.00
CA GLU A 377 15.76 -19.09 17.30
C GLU A 377 16.49 -17.73 17.27
N ILE A 378 15.77 -16.65 17.55
CA ILE A 378 16.34 -15.30 17.58
C ILE A 378 17.02 -15.09 18.92
N SER A 379 18.24 -14.54 18.88
CA SER A 379 18.95 -14.07 20.08
C SER A 379 18.86 -12.55 20.22
N GLY A 380 19.23 -12.04 21.39
CA GLY A 380 19.27 -10.59 21.65
C GLY A 380 17.90 -10.00 21.99
N ALA A 381 17.69 -8.75 21.58
CA ALA A 381 16.55 -7.95 22.01
C ALA A 381 15.19 -8.52 21.61
N LEU A 382 15.09 -9.13 20.43
CA LEU A 382 13.85 -9.70 19.91
C LEU A 382 13.66 -11.21 20.17
N SER A 383 14.44 -11.79 21.09
CA SER A 383 14.34 -13.23 21.44
C SER A 383 12.94 -13.70 21.83
N GLY A 384 12.09 -12.80 22.37
CA GLY A 384 10.69 -13.09 22.69
C GLY A 384 9.78 -13.36 21.48
N LEU A 385 10.25 -13.12 20.24
CA LEU A 385 9.54 -13.48 19.01
C LEU A 385 9.82 -14.94 18.57
N SER A 386 10.85 -15.60 19.11
CA SER A 386 11.23 -16.96 18.71
C SER A 386 10.06 -17.94 18.76
N GLY A 387 9.90 -18.73 17.70
CA GLY A 387 8.87 -19.75 17.57
C GLY A 387 7.44 -19.23 17.31
N LYS A 388 7.23 -17.91 17.26
CA LYS A 388 5.91 -17.34 16.93
C LYS A 388 5.62 -17.49 15.44
N SER A 389 4.33 -17.69 15.11
CA SER A 389 3.86 -17.83 13.73
C SER A 389 4.05 -16.52 12.96
N VAL A 390 4.38 -16.66 11.68
CA VAL A 390 4.54 -15.56 10.71
C VAL A 390 3.66 -15.85 9.51
N ARG A 391 2.97 -14.84 9.01
CA ARG A 391 2.28 -14.84 7.73
C ARG A 391 2.56 -13.52 7.03
N GLY A 392 2.79 -13.57 5.72
CA GLY A 392 3.05 -12.38 4.93
C GLY A 392 3.30 -12.73 3.48
N TYR A 393 4.04 -11.87 2.79
CA TYR A 393 4.39 -12.11 1.39
C TYR A 393 5.80 -11.59 1.10
N GLU A 394 6.44 -12.14 0.08
CA GLU A 394 7.69 -11.66 -0.47
C GLU A 394 7.46 -11.00 -1.83
N ILE A 395 8.12 -9.87 -2.04
CA ILE A 395 8.12 -9.14 -3.31
C ILE A 395 9.45 -8.41 -3.50
N HIS A 396 10.43 -9.04 -4.12
CA HIS A 396 11.77 -8.46 -4.28
C HIS A 396 12.48 -8.97 -5.53
N MET A 397 13.50 -8.22 -5.96
CA MET A 397 14.39 -8.59 -7.09
C MET A 397 15.75 -9.08 -6.60
N GLY A 398 16.05 -8.94 -5.31
CA GLY A 398 17.35 -9.29 -4.74
C GLY A 398 17.40 -10.70 -4.16
N SER A 399 18.57 -11.28 -4.18
CA SER A 399 18.93 -12.47 -3.41
C SER A 399 20.03 -12.10 -2.42
N THR A 400 19.84 -12.43 -1.14
CA THR A 400 20.76 -12.07 -0.06
C THR A 400 21.35 -13.33 0.56
N GLY A 401 22.68 -13.41 0.57
CA GLY A 401 23.43 -14.52 1.14
C GLY A 401 24.18 -14.13 2.42
N TYR A 402 24.41 -15.11 3.30
CA TYR A 402 25.18 -14.96 4.54
C TYR A 402 26.69 -14.98 4.25
N GLY A 403 27.49 -14.22 5.01
CA GLY A 403 28.95 -14.25 4.95
C GLY A 403 29.61 -13.56 3.76
N GLY A 404 28.86 -12.74 2.98
CA GLY A 404 29.42 -11.97 1.87
C GLY A 404 29.63 -12.76 0.57
N SER A 405 29.26 -14.06 0.51
CA SER A 405 29.33 -14.89 -0.69
C SER A 405 27.95 -14.97 -1.36
N ILE A 406 27.87 -14.49 -2.59
CA ILE A 406 26.67 -14.51 -3.43
C ILE A 406 26.47 -15.89 -4.06
N ALA A 407 27.55 -16.70 -4.18
CA ALA A 407 27.53 -18.03 -4.80
C ALA A 407 26.60 -19.02 -4.08
N ASP A 408 26.27 -18.78 -2.81
CA ASP A 408 25.38 -19.65 -2.02
C ASP A 408 23.90 -19.21 -2.09
N SER A 409 23.56 -18.16 -2.84
CA SER A 409 22.20 -17.61 -2.90
C SER A 409 21.21 -18.42 -3.75
N GLU A 410 21.68 -19.27 -4.65
CA GLU A 410 20.84 -20.21 -5.44
C GLU A 410 20.56 -21.52 -4.69
N ASN A 411 21.42 -21.84 -3.73
CA ASN A 411 21.19 -22.85 -2.73
C ASN A 411 21.27 -22.14 -1.38
N VAL A 412 20.15 -21.60 -0.88
CA VAL A 412 19.99 -21.46 0.56
C VAL A 412 20.14 -22.89 1.08
N ARG A 413 21.37 -23.27 1.44
CA ARG A 413 21.64 -24.58 2.02
C ARG A 413 20.64 -24.72 3.15
N GLN A 414 19.75 -25.72 3.01
CA GLN A 414 19.03 -26.15 4.20
C GLN A 414 20.14 -26.39 5.23
N PRO A 415 20.06 -25.79 6.41
CA PRO A 415 21.06 -25.97 7.42
C PRO A 415 21.27 -27.48 7.59
N GLU A 416 22.50 -27.95 7.34
CA GLU A 416 22.86 -29.39 7.45
C GLU A 416 22.77 -29.87 8.88
N SER A 417 22.61 -28.92 9.82
CA SER A 417 22.46 -29.21 11.25
C SER A 417 21.65 -28.11 11.96
N ARG A 418 21.04 -28.43 13.12
CA ARG A 418 20.39 -27.45 14.01
C ARG A 418 21.32 -26.28 14.44
N SER A 419 22.63 -26.44 14.35
CA SER A 419 23.61 -25.39 14.64
C SER A 419 23.65 -24.31 13.56
N ASP A 420 23.24 -24.62 12.33
CA ASP A 420 23.29 -23.73 11.17
C ASP A 420 22.00 -22.91 11.03
N GLU A 421 20.94 -23.26 11.79
CA GLU A 421 19.72 -22.49 11.91
C GLU A 421 19.92 -21.16 12.68
N LYS A 422 21.04 -21.04 13.39
CA LYS A 422 21.38 -19.83 14.16
C LYS A 422 21.81 -18.72 13.23
N GLY A 423 21.04 -17.61 13.26
CA GLY A 423 21.34 -16.41 12.49
C GLY A 423 20.26 -16.01 11.48
N TYR A 424 19.24 -16.86 11.27
CA TYR A 424 18.09 -16.53 10.43
C TYR A 424 16.91 -16.01 11.27
N VAL A 425 16.16 -15.03 10.69
CA VAL A 425 15.00 -14.42 11.36
C VAL A 425 13.80 -15.35 11.32
N CYS A 426 13.51 -15.95 10.17
CA CYS A 426 12.34 -16.79 9.99
C CYS A 426 12.67 -18.09 9.24
N ARG A 427 11.87 -19.15 9.50
CA ARG A 427 11.70 -20.30 8.64
C ARG A 427 10.32 -20.19 7.98
N ILE A 428 10.30 -20.01 6.67
CA ILE A 428 9.08 -19.75 5.90
C ILE A 428 8.82 -20.83 4.86
N GLN A 429 7.55 -21.04 4.57
CA GLN A 429 7.05 -21.91 3.53
C GLN A 429 6.29 -21.09 2.49
N ASN A 430 6.62 -21.26 1.23
CA ASN A 430 5.91 -20.71 0.09
C ASN A 430 4.54 -21.38 -0.05
N GLU A 431 3.46 -20.61 -0.06
CA GLU A 431 2.10 -21.15 -0.16
C GLU A 431 1.80 -21.74 -1.55
N ALA A 432 2.50 -21.32 -2.62
CA ALA A 432 2.24 -21.76 -3.98
C ALA A 432 2.80 -23.15 -4.29
N ASP A 433 4.03 -23.46 -3.86
CA ASP A 433 4.73 -24.71 -4.18
C ASP A 433 5.10 -25.56 -2.96
N GLY A 434 4.85 -25.06 -1.76
CA GLY A 434 5.15 -25.73 -0.50
C GLY A 434 6.65 -25.75 -0.15
N SER A 435 7.51 -25.10 -0.93
CA SER A 435 8.95 -25.05 -0.67
C SER A 435 9.24 -24.30 0.65
N VAL A 436 10.23 -24.79 1.38
CA VAL A 436 10.61 -24.24 2.69
C VAL A 436 12.01 -23.65 2.58
N LYS A 437 12.18 -22.43 3.12
CA LYS A 437 13.48 -21.77 3.21
C LYS A 437 13.63 -21.01 4.52
N TYR A 438 14.87 -20.61 4.81
CA TYR A 438 15.20 -19.67 5.87
C TYR A 438 15.27 -18.26 5.28
N ASP A 439 14.67 -17.30 5.96
CA ASP A 439 14.64 -15.91 5.54
C ASP A 439 15.18 -14.98 6.62
N GLY A 440 15.82 -13.93 6.13
CA GLY A 440 16.36 -12.88 6.97
C GLY A 440 17.63 -13.27 7.72
N ILE A 441 18.33 -12.25 8.20
CA ILE A 441 19.56 -12.39 8.99
C ILE A 441 19.48 -11.44 10.16
N PHE A 442 20.05 -11.82 11.31
CA PHE A 442 20.19 -10.91 12.45
C PHE A 442 21.61 -10.95 13.04
N SER A 443 22.02 -9.84 13.65
CA SER A 443 23.26 -9.69 14.38
C SER A 443 23.12 -8.62 15.47
N GLY A 444 23.29 -8.98 16.72
CA GLY A 444 23.10 -8.06 17.84
C GLY A 444 21.68 -7.49 17.92
N ASN A 445 21.54 -6.18 17.79
CA ASN A 445 20.26 -5.48 17.77
C ASN A 445 19.72 -5.21 16.36
N VAL A 446 20.36 -5.76 15.32
CA VAL A 446 20.01 -5.53 13.92
C VAL A 446 19.37 -6.78 13.32
N TYR A 447 18.21 -6.62 12.70
CA TYR A 447 17.40 -7.68 12.11
C TYR A 447 16.98 -7.28 10.71
N GLY A 448 16.87 -8.22 9.80
CA GLY A 448 16.39 -7.98 8.45
C GLY A 448 15.66 -9.17 7.87
N THR A 449 14.63 -8.96 7.07
CA THR A 449 13.79 -9.98 6.43
C THR A 449 13.27 -9.50 5.09
N TYR A 450 12.91 -10.43 4.20
CA TYR A 450 12.15 -10.11 2.99
C TYR A 450 10.64 -10.15 3.18
N VAL A 451 10.15 -10.69 4.29
CA VAL A 451 8.71 -10.85 4.53
C VAL A 451 8.06 -9.51 4.83
N HIS A 452 7.14 -9.10 3.95
CA HIS A 452 6.21 -8.00 4.18
C HIS A 452 5.02 -8.46 5.01
N GLY A 453 4.45 -7.56 5.85
CA GLY A 453 3.40 -7.91 6.80
C GLY A 453 3.89 -8.78 7.97
N ILE A 454 5.19 -8.81 8.24
CA ILE A 454 5.82 -9.70 9.24
C ILE A 454 5.23 -9.60 10.64
N PHE A 455 4.60 -8.47 10.98
CA PHE A 455 3.99 -8.24 12.30
C PHE A 455 2.47 -8.36 12.31
N ASP A 456 1.84 -8.70 11.17
CA ASP A 456 0.37 -8.69 11.04
C ASP A 456 -0.30 -9.92 11.67
N GLU A 457 0.44 -11.02 11.85
CA GLU A 457 -0.13 -12.29 12.30
C GLU A 457 -0.28 -12.37 13.82
N GLY A 458 -1.49 -12.74 14.25
CA GLY A 458 -1.78 -13.05 15.65
C GLY A 458 -1.47 -11.92 16.62
N THR A 459 -0.55 -12.15 17.55
CA THR A 459 -0.12 -11.22 18.60
C THR A 459 1.33 -10.76 18.45
N LEU A 460 1.86 -10.78 17.22
CA LEU A 460 3.27 -10.41 16.97
C LEU A 460 3.53 -8.94 17.26
N ALA A 461 2.65 -8.07 16.80
CA ALA A 461 2.77 -6.63 17.03
C ALA A 461 2.79 -6.30 18.53
N GLU A 462 1.87 -6.89 19.28
CA GLU A 462 1.80 -6.72 20.74
C GLU A 462 3.03 -7.29 21.45
N THR A 463 3.51 -8.43 21.00
CA THR A 463 4.74 -9.04 21.55
C THR A 463 5.94 -8.12 21.31
N LEU A 464 6.09 -7.60 20.08
CA LEU A 464 7.15 -6.65 19.75
C LEU A 464 7.08 -5.40 20.63
N VAL A 465 5.90 -4.80 20.74
CA VAL A 465 5.69 -3.59 21.56
C VAL A 465 5.93 -3.88 23.05
N GLY A 466 5.53 -5.05 23.54
CA GLY A 466 5.84 -5.50 24.89
C GLY A 466 7.34 -5.63 25.17
N ILE A 467 8.11 -6.13 24.19
CA ILE A 467 9.58 -6.19 24.28
C ILE A 467 10.18 -4.80 24.36
N LEU A 468 9.71 -3.86 23.52
CA LEU A 468 10.19 -2.46 23.53
C LEU A 468 9.87 -1.78 24.86
N ALA A 469 8.65 -1.98 25.38
CA ALA A 469 8.24 -1.44 26.68
C ALA A 469 9.07 -1.98 27.85
N ALA A 470 9.33 -3.28 27.87
CA ALA A 470 10.17 -3.91 28.88
C ALA A 470 11.61 -3.36 28.84
N ARG A 471 12.18 -3.17 27.64
CA ARG A 471 13.51 -2.56 27.49
C ARG A 471 13.57 -1.12 27.96
N LYS A 472 12.51 -0.35 27.73
CA LYS A 472 12.38 1.04 28.19
C LYS A 472 12.06 1.15 29.67
N GLY A 473 11.62 0.06 30.31
CA GLY A 473 11.19 0.03 31.71
C GLY A 473 9.85 0.71 31.96
N VAL A 474 8.94 0.68 30.97
CA VAL A 474 7.59 1.25 31.04
C VAL A 474 6.53 0.17 30.98
N ALA A 475 5.39 0.42 31.63
CA ALA A 475 4.21 -0.43 31.52
C ALA A 475 3.26 0.14 30.46
N LEU A 476 2.76 -0.72 29.57
CA LEU A 476 1.73 -0.35 28.62
C LEU A 476 0.36 -0.73 29.17
N ASP A 477 -0.61 0.14 28.96
CA ASP A 477 -2.01 -0.23 29.11
C ASP A 477 -2.46 -0.92 27.81
N THR A 478 -2.39 -2.24 27.81
CA THR A 478 -2.68 -3.03 26.62
C THR A 478 -4.17 -3.24 26.36
N GLY A 479 -5.08 -2.79 27.26
CA GLY A 479 -6.52 -2.93 27.06
C GLY A 479 -6.97 -4.31 26.57
N GLN A 480 -8.20 -4.44 26.09
CA GLN A 480 -8.63 -5.60 25.28
C GLN A 480 -8.14 -5.44 23.85
N MET A 481 -7.01 -6.06 23.52
CA MET A 481 -6.50 -6.07 22.16
C MET A 481 -7.36 -6.98 21.28
N ILE A 482 -7.86 -6.43 20.19
CA ILE A 482 -8.51 -7.18 19.10
C ILE A 482 -7.48 -7.50 18.03
N SER A 483 -7.63 -8.61 17.31
CA SER A 483 -6.71 -8.93 16.21
C SER A 483 -6.74 -7.84 15.14
N TYR A 484 -5.60 -7.62 14.44
CA TYR A 484 -5.50 -6.62 13.37
C TYR A 484 -6.56 -6.81 12.29
N GLY A 485 -6.88 -8.07 11.94
CA GLY A 485 -7.96 -8.38 11.00
C GLY A 485 -9.33 -7.92 11.50
N GLN A 486 -9.65 -8.15 12.79
CA GLN A 486 -10.91 -7.66 13.39
C GLN A 486 -10.94 -6.13 13.44
N PHE A 487 -9.83 -5.50 13.79
CA PHE A 487 -9.70 -4.05 13.78
C PHE A 487 -10.00 -3.48 12.39
N LYS A 488 -9.40 -4.02 11.32
CA LYS A 488 -9.69 -3.59 9.94
C LYS A 488 -11.16 -3.73 9.59
N GLN A 489 -11.81 -4.84 9.95
CA GLN A 489 -13.25 -5.03 9.71
C GLN A 489 -14.10 -3.95 10.40
N MET A 490 -13.76 -3.59 11.64
CA MET A 490 -14.45 -2.49 12.34
C MET A 490 -14.26 -1.14 11.65
N GLN A 491 -13.07 -0.88 11.09
CA GLN A 491 -12.81 0.35 10.33
C GLN A 491 -13.62 0.39 9.03
N TYR A 492 -13.77 -0.73 8.33
CA TYR A 492 -14.60 -0.82 7.13
C TYR A 492 -16.10 -0.65 7.47
N ASP A 493 -16.56 -1.19 8.59
CA ASP A 493 -17.95 -0.98 9.05
C ASP A 493 -18.18 0.50 9.41
N LYS A 494 -17.24 1.13 10.13
CA LYS A 494 -17.29 2.57 10.44
C LYS A 494 -17.33 3.43 9.18
N LEU A 495 -16.53 3.08 8.16
CA LEU A 495 -16.53 3.76 6.87
C LEU A 495 -17.89 3.61 6.17
N ALA A 496 -18.41 2.38 6.07
CA ALA A 496 -19.69 2.09 5.46
C ALA A 496 -20.84 2.82 6.14
N ASP A 497 -20.87 2.84 7.46
CA ASP A 497 -21.86 3.58 8.25
C ASP A 497 -21.82 5.07 7.97
N GLY A 498 -20.62 5.66 7.92
CA GLY A 498 -20.44 7.07 7.62
C GLY A 498 -20.90 7.43 6.21
N VAL A 499 -20.53 6.63 5.22
CA VAL A 499 -20.93 6.82 3.81
C VAL A 499 -22.44 6.63 3.66
N ARG A 500 -23.02 5.54 4.21
CA ARG A 500 -24.45 5.24 4.12
C ARG A 500 -25.32 6.35 4.71
N LYS A 501 -24.95 6.92 5.85
CA LYS A 501 -25.69 7.99 6.53
C LYS A 501 -25.61 9.33 5.81
N SER A 502 -24.62 9.48 4.95
CA SER A 502 -24.27 10.77 4.31
C SER A 502 -24.60 10.81 2.83
N MET A 503 -25.02 9.69 2.23
CA MET A 503 -25.38 9.58 0.82
C MET A 503 -26.84 9.18 0.64
N ASP A 504 -27.42 9.66 -0.44
CA ASP A 504 -28.70 9.19 -0.97
C ASP A 504 -28.49 7.81 -1.62
N MET A 505 -28.64 6.77 -0.81
CA MET A 505 -28.45 5.39 -1.29
C MET A 505 -29.50 4.94 -2.29
N GLU A 506 -30.71 5.53 -2.29
CA GLU A 506 -31.73 5.23 -3.30
C GLU A 506 -31.28 5.71 -4.67
N ALA A 507 -30.75 6.94 -4.76
CA ALA A 507 -30.17 7.48 -5.98
C ALA A 507 -28.95 6.68 -6.45
N VAL A 508 -28.10 6.20 -5.53
CA VAL A 508 -26.96 5.33 -5.84
C VAL A 508 -27.40 3.99 -6.42
N TYR A 509 -28.44 3.37 -5.88
CA TYR A 509 -28.99 2.09 -6.42
C TYR A 509 -29.74 2.27 -7.73
N ALA A 510 -30.29 3.46 -7.99
CA ALA A 510 -31.02 3.76 -9.23
C ALA A 510 -30.08 4.12 -10.40
N SER A 511 -28.84 4.50 -10.12
CA SER A 511 -27.84 4.84 -11.13
C SER A 511 -27.22 3.58 -11.74
#